data_e08c5922247eda53176ac591da735ab4
#
_entry.id   e08c5922247eda53176ac591da735ab4
#
_cell.length_a   1.000
_cell.length_b   1.000
_cell.length_c   1.000
_cell.angle_alpha   90.00
_cell.angle_beta   90.00
_cell.angle_gamma   90.00
#
_symmetry.space_group_name_H-M   'P 1'
#
loop_
_entity.id
_entity.type
_entity.pdbx_description
1 polymer ?
#
loop_
_entity_poly.entity_id
_entity_poly.type
_entity_poly.pdbx_seq_one_letter_code
_entity_poly.pdbx_strand_id
1 'polypeptide(L)'
;MSLDAFLAGIGPRAFRFAEAGLRHREDALDAVQDAMVKLLGYRERPAEEWTPLFWSILRSRIIDLQRRRSFRLKFWAPAERDDDEGPIDWAAPGVGPVGEQQHQQAYQRLVHALRGLPARQREAFTLRVLEDLDVATTARAMGCSEGSVKTHLSRARDALQKQFEDFL
;
A
#
# COMPACT_ATOMS: atom_id res chain seq x y z
N MET A 1 3.96 -22.37 -7.96
CA MET A 1 2.82 -21.42 -7.89
C MET A 1 2.58 -20.84 -9.26
N SER A 2 1.35 -20.79 -9.70
CA SER A 2 0.99 -20.10 -10.95
C SER A 2 0.93 -18.59 -10.75
N LEU A 3 1.11 -17.84 -11.83
CA LEU A 3 0.97 -16.39 -11.79
C LEU A 3 -0.46 -15.97 -11.38
N ASP A 4 -1.47 -16.70 -11.88
CA ASP A 4 -2.87 -16.43 -11.51
C ASP A 4 -3.10 -16.59 -10.01
N ALA A 5 -2.57 -17.63 -9.39
CA ALA A 5 -2.66 -17.83 -7.96
C ALA A 5 -1.91 -16.74 -7.18
N PHE A 6 -0.75 -16.31 -7.67
CA PHE A 6 0.00 -15.20 -7.09
C PHE A 6 -0.80 -13.90 -7.14
N LEU A 7 -1.36 -13.56 -8.29
CA LEU A 7 -2.15 -12.33 -8.46
C LEU A 7 -3.42 -12.34 -7.61
N ALA A 8 -4.10 -13.48 -7.53
CA ALA A 8 -5.28 -13.62 -6.69
C ALA A 8 -4.96 -13.41 -5.20
N GLY A 9 -3.83 -13.93 -4.74
CA GLY A 9 -3.40 -13.79 -3.35
C GLY A 9 -2.89 -12.39 -2.98
N ILE A 10 -2.25 -11.69 -3.93
CA ILE A 10 -1.66 -10.37 -3.66
C ILE A 10 -2.66 -9.22 -3.81
N GLY A 11 -3.76 -9.42 -4.53
CA GLY A 11 -4.70 -8.36 -4.88
C GLY A 11 -5.21 -7.54 -3.71
N PRO A 12 -5.81 -8.15 -2.68
CA PRO A 12 -6.29 -7.43 -1.50
C PRO A 12 -5.19 -6.67 -0.75
N ARG A 13 -4.02 -7.27 -0.64
CA ARG A 13 -2.84 -6.68 -0.01
C ARG A 13 -2.33 -5.48 -0.80
N ALA A 14 -2.24 -5.62 -2.11
CA ALA A 14 -1.87 -4.56 -3.03
C ALA A 14 -2.83 -3.37 -2.95
N PHE A 15 -4.12 -3.64 -2.86
CA PHE A 15 -5.14 -2.61 -2.71
C PHE A 15 -4.96 -1.83 -1.41
N ARG A 16 -4.74 -2.49 -0.28
CA ARG A 16 -4.49 -1.81 0.99
C ARG A 16 -3.25 -0.92 0.94
N PHE A 17 -2.19 -1.38 0.30
CA PHE A 17 -0.98 -0.59 0.09
C PHE A 17 -1.26 0.66 -0.76
N ALA A 18 -1.99 0.49 -1.86
CA ALA A 18 -2.35 1.59 -2.76
C ALA A 18 -3.29 2.59 -2.07
N GLU A 19 -4.27 2.11 -1.32
CA GLU A 19 -5.21 2.94 -0.57
C GLU A 19 -4.51 3.81 0.48
N ALA A 20 -3.49 3.28 1.14
CA ALA A 20 -2.69 4.05 2.09
C ALA A 20 -1.90 5.18 1.40
N GLY A 21 -1.52 5.00 0.14
CA GLY A 21 -0.79 6.00 -0.65
C GLY A 21 -1.65 6.93 -1.48
N LEU A 22 -2.86 6.52 -1.80
CA LEU A 22 -3.80 7.25 -2.66
C LEU A 22 -5.11 7.48 -1.92
N ARG A 23 -5.60 8.71 -1.92
CA ARG A 23 -6.82 9.07 -1.18
C ARG A 23 -8.10 8.64 -1.88
N HIS A 24 -8.03 8.32 -3.18
CA HIS A 24 -9.17 7.92 -3.97
C HIS A 24 -9.14 6.42 -4.23
N ARG A 25 -10.24 5.78 -3.90
CA ARG A 25 -10.48 4.37 -4.12
C ARG A 25 -10.28 3.94 -5.56
N GLU A 26 -10.81 4.73 -6.51
CA GLU A 26 -10.69 4.44 -7.94
C GLU A 26 -9.24 4.46 -8.40
N ASP A 27 -8.45 5.43 -7.93
CA ASP A 27 -7.02 5.50 -8.23
C ASP A 27 -6.27 4.30 -7.65
N ALA A 28 -6.62 3.87 -6.44
CA ALA A 28 -6.02 2.68 -5.83
C ALA A 28 -6.34 1.42 -6.63
N LEU A 29 -7.59 1.25 -7.07
CA LEU A 29 -7.98 0.13 -7.94
C LEU A 29 -7.25 0.15 -9.27
N ASP A 30 -7.16 1.31 -9.92
CA ASP A 30 -6.45 1.49 -11.18
C ASP A 30 -4.97 1.15 -11.04
N ALA A 31 -4.33 1.60 -9.95
CA ALA A 31 -2.93 1.31 -9.69
C ALA A 31 -2.68 -0.21 -9.56
N VAL A 32 -3.54 -0.90 -8.84
CA VAL A 32 -3.43 -2.36 -8.66
C VAL A 32 -3.65 -3.09 -9.98
N GLN A 33 -4.67 -2.74 -10.74
CA GLN A 33 -4.94 -3.33 -12.04
C GLN A 33 -3.79 -3.12 -13.01
N ASP A 34 -3.27 -1.90 -13.10
CA ASP A 34 -2.12 -1.58 -13.95
C ASP A 34 -0.88 -2.39 -13.55
N ALA A 35 -0.65 -2.55 -12.26
CA ALA A 35 0.48 -3.34 -11.76
C ALA A 35 0.33 -4.83 -12.11
N MET A 36 -0.88 -5.38 -11.99
CA MET A 36 -1.17 -6.75 -12.37
C MET A 36 -0.96 -6.98 -13.87
N VAL A 37 -1.49 -6.10 -14.70
CA VAL A 37 -1.32 -6.16 -16.16
C VAL A 37 0.16 -6.09 -16.53
N LYS A 38 0.90 -5.20 -15.90
CA LYS A 38 2.33 -5.05 -16.16
C LYS A 38 3.13 -6.27 -15.74
N LEU A 39 2.76 -6.91 -14.63
CA LEU A 39 3.42 -8.14 -14.19
C LEU A 39 3.20 -9.30 -15.16
N LEU A 40 2.09 -9.35 -15.87
CA LEU A 40 1.84 -10.37 -16.90
C LEU A 40 2.93 -10.38 -17.98
N GLY A 41 3.54 -9.24 -18.27
CA GLY A 41 4.68 -9.15 -19.19
C GLY A 41 5.95 -9.81 -18.67
N TYR A 42 6.02 -10.14 -17.40
CA TYR A 42 7.15 -10.79 -16.73
C TYR A 42 6.86 -12.23 -16.29
N ARG A 43 5.81 -12.84 -16.83
CA ARG A 43 5.38 -14.21 -16.47
C ARG A 43 6.43 -15.26 -16.67
N GLU A 44 7.38 -15.05 -17.59
CA GLU A 44 8.49 -15.96 -17.87
C GLU A 44 9.61 -15.88 -16.82
N ARG A 45 9.57 -14.90 -15.93
CA ARG A 45 10.53 -14.77 -14.85
C ARG A 45 10.26 -15.81 -13.76
N PRO A 46 11.29 -16.25 -13.02
CA PRO A 46 11.10 -17.14 -11.88
C PRO A 46 10.11 -16.54 -10.86
N ALA A 47 9.30 -17.42 -10.25
CA ALA A 47 8.27 -16.99 -9.29
C ALA A 47 8.83 -16.19 -8.11
N GLU A 48 10.07 -16.46 -7.71
CA GLU A 48 10.75 -15.76 -6.61
C GLU A 48 10.98 -14.27 -6.93
N GLU A 49 10.99 -13.89 -8.20
CA GLU A 49 11.18 -12.51 -8.63
C GLU A 49 9.87 -11.71 -8.67
N TRP A 50 8.71 -12.38 -8.70
CA TRP A 50 7.43 -11.71 -8.86
C TRP A 50 7.09 -10.77 -7.69
N THR A 51 7.37 -11.16 -6.46
CA THR A 51 7.06 -10.36 -5.28
C THR A 51 7.77 -9.00 -5.30
N PRO A 52 9.11 -8.91 -5.36
CA PRO A 52 9.76 -7.61 -5.38
C PRO A 52 9.42 -6.81 -6.63
N LEU A 53 9.26 -7.48 -7.77
CA LEU A 53 8.90 -6.84 -9.02
C LEU A 53 7.49 -6.22 -8.96
N PHE A 54 6.52 -6.97 -8.45
CA PHE A 54 5.14 -6.48 -8.32
C PHE A 54 5.07 -5.23 -7.43
N TRP A 55 5.70 -5.27 -6.25
CA TRP A 55 5.68 -4.14 -5.33
C TRP A 55 6.41 -2.91 -5.91
N SER A 56 7.50 -3.13 -6.66
CA SER A 56 8.20 -2.06 -7.37
C SER A 56 7.31 -1.41 -8.44
N ILE A 57 6.62 -2.22 -9.23
CA ILE A 57 5.70 -1.74 -10.26
C ILE A 57 4.54 -0.96 -9.64
N LEU A 58 3.90 -1.54 -8.62
CA LEU A 58 2.78 -0.89 -7.92
C LEU A 58 3.19 0.43 -7.30
N ARG A 59 4.33 0.45 -6.62
CA ARG A 59 4.88 1.67 -6.02
C ARG A 59 5.11 2.76 -7.06
N SER A 60 5.71 2.43 -8.20
CA SER A 60 5.95 3.37 -9.28
C SER A 60 4.64 3.95 -9.82
N ARG A 61 3.63 3.11 -9.96
CA ARG A 61 2.31 3.54 -10.42
C ARG A 61 1.62 4.48 -9.44
N ILE A 62 1.71 4.19 -8.14
CA ILE A 62 1.18 5.06 -7.09
C ILE A 62 1.86 6.43 -7.13
N ILE A 63 3.18 6.47 -7.26
CA ILE A 63 3.94 7.72 -7.36
C ILE A 63 3.50 8.53 -8.57
N ASP A 64 3.31 7.89 -9.73
CA ASP A 64 2.85 8.55 -10.94
C ASP A 64 1.46 9.19 -10.75
N LEU A 65 0.55 8.49 -10.10
CA LEU A 65 -0.79 9.00 -9.80
C LEU A 65 -0.75 10.15 -8.79
N GLN A 66 0.09 10.06 -7.78
CA GLN A 66 0.32 11.15 -6.81
C GLN A 66 0.87 12.41 -7.50
N ARG A 67 1.82 12.26 -8.41
CA ARG A 67 2.40 13.38 -9.17
C ARG A 67 1.36 14.04 -10.07
N ARG A 68 0.55 13.25 -10.79
CA ARG A 68 -0.52 13.78 -11.63
C ARG A 68 -1.55 14.56 -10.82
N ARG A 69 -1.89 14.06 -9.65
CA ARG A 69 -2.83 14.73 -8.75
C ARG A 69 -2.27 16.04 -8.21
N SER A 70 -1.02 16.05 -7.74
CA SER A 70 -0.34 17.27 -7.30
C SER A 70 -0.27 18.31 -8.41
N PHE A 71 -0.02 17.89 -9.65
CA PHE A 71 -0.02 18.76 -10.82
C PHE A 71 -1.41 19.37 -11.07
N ARG A 72 -2.48 18.57 -11.02
CA ARG A 72 -3.86 19.04 -11.20
C ARG A 72 -4.25 20.06 -10.13
N LEU A 73 -3.95 19.78 -8.86
CA LEU A 73 -4.25 20.70 -7.76
C LEU A 73 -3.50 22.01 -7.89
N LYS A 74 -2.27 22.00 -8.43
CA LYS A 74 -1.43 23.18 -8.59
C LYS A 74 -1.86 24.07 -9.78
N PHE A 75 -2.35 23.47 -10.86
CA PHE A 75 -2.62 24.15 -12.12
C PHE A 75 -4.09 24.20 -12.52
N TRP A 76 -4.95 23.38 -11.94
CA TRP A 76 -6.34 23.19 -12.35
C TRP A 76 -7.24 23.09 -11.12
N ALA A 77 -7.31 24.05 -10.25
CA ALA A 77 -8.11 23.96 -9.02
C ALA A 77 -9.64 23.72 -9.24
N PRO A 78 -10.15 22.52 -9.51
CA PRO A 78 -11.51 22.17 -9.15
C PRO A 78 -11.47 21.56 -7.76
N ALA A 79 -12.40 21.97 -6.90
CA ALA A 79 -12.67 21.29 -5.66
C ALA A 79 -13.14 19.86 -5.97
N GLU A 80 -12.18 18.92 -6.07
CA GLU A 80 -12.53 17.52 -5.97
C GLU A 80 -12.99 17.30 -4.54
N ARG A 81 -14.24 16.93 -4.39
CA ARG A 81 -14.77 16.44 -3.14
C ARG A 81 -13.90 15.26 -2.71
N ASP A 82 -13.38 15.30 -1.49
CA ASP A 82 -13.00 14.09 -0.78
C ASP A 82 -14.30 13.28 -0.64
N ASP A 83 -14.61 12.50 -1.65
CA ASP A 83 -15.58 11.44 -1.51
C ASP A 83 -14.87 10.42 -0.61
N ASP A 84 -15.06 10.60 0.68
CA ASP A 84 -14.70 9.66 1.71
C ASP A 84 -15.60 8.43 1.55
N GLU A 85 -15.49 7.78 0.39
CA GLU A 85 -16.05 6.46 0.18
C GLU A 85 -15.25 5.53 1.09
N GLY A 86 -15.94 5.00 2.07
CA GLY A 86 -15.36 4.09 3.04
C GLY A 86 -14.59 2.94 2.39
N PRO A 87 -13.73 2.26 3.15
CA PRO A 87 -12.86 1.21 2.60
C PRO A 87 -13.69 0.14 1.89
N ILE A 88 -13.15 -0.38 0.77
CA ILE A 88 -13.70 -1.57 0.11
C ILE A 88 -13.60 -2.72 1.10
N ASP A 89 -14.75 -3.33 1.37
CA ASP A 89 -14.81 -4.52 2.18
C ASP A 89 -14.22 -5.71 1.38
N TRP A 90 -12.93 -5.88 1.50
CA TRP A 90 -12.30 -7.14 1.16
C TRP A 90 -12.48 -8.05 2.38
N ALA A 91 -13.60 -8.75 2.44
CA ALA A 91 -13.92 -9.64 3.54
C ALA A 91 -12.74 -10.56 3.85
N ALA A 92 -12.14 -10.39 5.00
CA ALA A 92 -11.21 -11.38 5.52
C ALA A 92 -12.02 -12.67 5.83
N PRO A 93 -11.69 -13.82 5.23
CA PRO A 93 -12.44 -15.03 5.48
C PRO A 93 -12.35 -15.42 6.97
N GLY A 94 -13.48 -15.58 7.63
CA GLY A 94 -13.60 -16.27 8.91
C GLY A 94 -13.83 -15.41 10.15
N VAL A 95 -14.21 -14.14 10.02
CA VAL A 95 -14.54 -13.27 11.18
C VAL A 95 -16.04 -12.98 11.20
N GLY A 96 -16.71 -13.26 12.33
CA GLY A 96 -18.14 -12.98 12.50
C GLY A 96 -18.47 -11.48 12.61
N PRO A 97 -19.78 -11.08 12.55
CA PRO A 97 -20.20 -9.67 12.40
C PRO A 97 -19.65 -8.71 13.44
N VAL A 98 -19.50 -9.12 14.69
CA VAL A 98 -18.97 -8.27 15.78
C VAL A 98 -17.45 -8.10 15.67
N GLY A 99 -16.75 -9.17 15.27
CA GLY A 99 -15.32 -9.13 15.02
C GLY A 99 -14.98 -8.30 13.78
N GLU A 100 -15.84 -8.34 12.76
CA GLU A 100 -15.69 -7.54 11.54
C GLU A 100 -15.74 -6.04 11.82
N GLN A 101 -16.65 -5.55 12.66
CA GLN A 101 -16.72 -4.13 13.03
C GLN A 101 -15.47 -3.66 13.77
N GLN A 102 -14.96 -4.45 14.71
CA GLN A 102 -13.74 -4.13 15.45
C GLN A 102 -12.52 -4.14 14.54
N HIS A 103 -12.42 -5.11 13.63
CA HIS A 103 -11.34 -5.18 12.64
C HIS A 103 -11.41 -4.05 11.64
N GLN A 104 -12.60 -3.66 11.17
CA GLN A 104 -12.78 -2.52 10.27
C GLN A 104 -12.35 -1.22 10.93
N GLN A 105 -12.72 -0.98 12.19
CA GLN A 105 -12.32 0.21 12.94
C GLN A 105 -10.80 0.25 13.15
N ALA A 106 -10.20 -0.88 13.53
CA ALA A 106 -8.76 -0.98 13.70
C ALA A 106 -8.04 -0.76 12.36
N TYR A 107 -8.55 -1.33 11.28
CA TYR A 107 -8.03 -1.15 9.92
C TYR A 107 -8.10 0.32 9.48
N GLN A 108 -9.24 0.98 9.68
CA GLN A 108 -9.42 2.39 9.35
C GLN A 108 -8.46 3.30 10.11
N ARG A 109 -8.25 3.02 11.40
CA ARG A 109 -7.28 3.74 12.22
C ARG A 109 -5.85 3.55 11.70
N LEU A 110 -5.50 2.33 11.33
CA LEU A 110 -4.18 2.03 10.77
C LEU A 110 -3.97 2.75 9.44
N VAL A 111 -4.93 2.69 8.53
CA VAL A 111 -4.86 3.39 7.23
C VAL A 111 -4.72 4.90 7.45
N HIS A 112 -5.50 5.48 8.35
CA HIS A 112 -5.41 6.90 8.70
C HIS A 112 -4.01 7.26 9.25
N ALA A 113 -3.50 6.46 10.17
CA ALA A 113 -2.17 6.66 10.74
C ALA A 113 -1.07 6.54 9.66
N LEU A 114 -1.17 5.56 8.77
CA LEU A 114 -0.23 5.38 7.67
C LEU A 114 -0.26 6.54 6.68
N ARG A 115 -1.44 7.08 6.38
CA ARG A 115 -1.59 8.26 5.51
C ARG A 115 -0.87 9.49 6.06
N GLY A 116 -0.78 9.61 7.38
CA GLY A 116 -0.06 10.68 8.06
C GLY A 116 1.45 10.56 8.02
N LEU A 117 2.00 9.41 7.62
CA LEU A 117 3.45 9.21 7.51
C LEU A 117 4.00 9.74 6.19
N PRO A 118 5.26 10.22 6.18
CA PRO A 118 5.98 10.42 4.93
C PRO A 118 5.99 9.16 4.08
N ALA A 119 5.92 9.31 2.75
CA ALA A 119 5.72 8.19 1.81
C ALA A 119 6.72 7.04 2.02
N ARG A 120 8.00 7.34 2.17
CA ARG A 120 9.04 6.32 2.36
C ARG A 120 8.88 5.54 3.66
N GLN A 121 8.48 6.22 4.73
CA GLN A 121 8.21 5.58 6.02
C GLN A 121 6.99 4.66 5.95
N ARG A 122 5.93 5.12 5.32
CA ARG A 122 4.72 4.32 5.08
C ARG A 122 5.01 3.07 4.26
N GLU A 123 5.76 3.21 3.17
CA GLU A 123 6.14 2.09 2.30
C GLU A 123 6.98 1.06 3.06
N ALA A 124 8.01 1.50 3.77
CA ALA A 124 8.87 0.61 4.54
C ALA A 124 8.08 -0.16 5.60
N PHE A 125 7.21 0.52 6.34
CA PHE A 125 6.38 -0.12 7.35
C PHE A 125 5.42 -1.14 6.72
N THR A 126 4.72 -0.75 5.68
CA THR A 126 3.74 -1.62 5.02
C THR A 126 4.41 -2.88 4.46
N LEU A 127 5.52 -2.74 3.75
CA LEU A 127 6.20 -3.87 3.13
C LEU A 127 6.88 -4.78 4.17
N ARG A 128 7.51 -4.20 5.19
CA ARG A 128 8.21 -4.98 6.21
C ARG A 128 7.30 -5.62 7.24
N VAL A 129 6.29 -4.89 7.70
CA VAL A 129 5.45 -5.32 8.84
C VAL A 129 4.15 -5.96 8.35
N LEU A 130 3.41 -5.30 7.46
CA LEU A 130 2.12 -5.81 7.02
C LEU A 130 2.25 -6.91 5.97
N GLU A 131 3.24 -6.80 5.09
CA GLU A 131 3.48 -7.77 4.02
C GLU A 131 4.57 -8.79 4.37
N ASP A 132 5.24 -8.60 5.51
CA ASP A 132 6.27 -9.50 6.02
C ASP A 132 7.41 -9.79 5.02
N LEU A 133 7.75 -8.81 4.19
CA LEU A 133 8.89 -8.92 3.28
C LEU A 133 10.20 -8.73 4.05
N ASP A 134 11.25 -9.43 3.65
CA ASP A 134 12.58 -9.21 4.22
C ASP A 134 13.15 -7.84 3.80
N VAL A 135 14.22 -7.41 4.46
CA VAL A 135 14.84 -6.10 4.21
C VAL A 135 15.35 -6.00 2.77
N ALA A 136 15.97 -7.05 2.25
CA ALA A 136 16.52 -7.07 0.89
C ALA A 136 15.42 -6.93 -0.16
N THR A 137 14.32 -7.67 -0.04
CA THR A 137 13.16 -7.59 -0.94
C THR A 137 12.49 -6.22 -0.86
N THR A 138 12.33 -5.68 0.34
CA THR A 138 11.78 -4.34 0.56
C THR A 138 12.65 -3.27 -0.09
N ALA A 139 13.97 -3.35 0.07
CA ALA A 139 14.91 -2.43 -0.56
C ALA A 139 14.80 -2.45 -2.09
N ARG A 140 14.69 -3.65 -2.68
CA ARG A 140 14.48 -3.81 -4.12
C ARG A 140 13.16 -3.20 -4.57
N ALA A 141 12.07 -3.45 -3.84
CA ALA A 141 10.76 -2.88 -4.14
C ALA A 141 10.74 -1.35 -4.05
N MET A 142 11.40 -0.78 -3.06
CA MET A 142 11.47 0.66 -2.83
C MET A 142 12.54 1.37 -3.67
N GLY A 143 13.43 0.63 -4.31
CA GLY A 143 14.53 1.21 -5.08
C GLY A 143 15.52 2.00 -4.21
N CYS A 144 15.82 1.51 -3.01
CA CYS A 144 16.75 2.13 -2.07
C CYS A 144 17.65 1.08 -1.40
N SER A 145 18.60 1.54 -0.57
CA SER A 145 19.48 0.65 0.19
C SER A 145 18.76 -0.02 1.36
N GLU A 146 19.28 -1.15 1.82
CA GLU A 146 18.79 -1.82 3.01
C GLU A 146 18.89 -0.92 4.25
N GLY A 147 19.97 -0.15 4.37
CA GLY A 147 20.14 0.83 5.45
C GLY A 147 19.04 1.89 5.43
N SER A 148 18.66 2.37 4.26
CA SER A 148 17.52 3.32 4.11
C SER A 148 16.21 2.69 4.56
N VAL A 149 15.96 1.42 4.21
CA VAL A 149 14.76 0.71 4.67
C VAL A 149 14.70 0.66 6.19
N LYS A 150 15.81 0.29 6.83
CA LYS A 150 15.88 0.21 8.30
C LYS A 150 15.63 1.58 8.96
N THR A 151 16.19 2.63 8.41
CA THR A 151 15.97 4.00 8.90
C THR A 151 14.52 4.44 8.74
N HIS A 152 13.94 4.25 7.58
CA HIS A 152 12.54 4.58 7.33
C HIS A 152 11.59 3.79 8.23
N LEU A 153 11.86 2.50 8.40
CA LEU A 153 11.06 1.64 9.27
C LEU A 153 11.12 2.09 10.75
N SER A 154 12.31 2.41 11.25
CA SER A 154 12.49 2.90 12.61
C SER A 154 11.72 4.19 12.85
N ARG A 155 11.80 5.15 11.93
CA ARG A 155 11.05 6.41 12.01
C ARG A 155 9.55 6.20 11.91
N ALA A 156 9.11 5.28 11.06
CA ALA A 156 7.71 4.92 10.95
C ALA A 156 7.16 4.36 12.26
N ARG A 157 7.88 3.43 12.88
CA ARG A 157 7.50 2.84 14.16
C ARG A 157 7.39 3.89 15.26
N ASP A 158 8.35 4.80 15.35
CA ASP A 158 8.33 5.88 16.34
C ASP A 158 7.12 6.80 16.15
N ALA A 159 6.83 7.17 14.91
CA ALA A 159 5.68 8.04 14.59
C ALA A 159 4.35 7.35 14.87
N LEU A 160 4.22 6.08 14.51
CA LEU A 160 3.00 5.30 14.77
C LEU A 160 2.79 5.07 16.26
N GLN A 161 3.85 4.78 17.00
CA GLN A 161 3.77 4.62 18.46
C GLN A 161 3.23 5.88 19.14
N LYS A 162 3.70 7.05 18.76
CA LYS A 162 3.19 8.32 19.29
C LYS A 162 1.71 8.52 18.98
N GLN A 163 1.28 8.22 17.76
CA GLN A 163 -0.13 8.34 17.37
C GLN A 163 -1.04 7.41 18.17
N PHE A 164 -0.59 6.18 18.45
CA PHE A 164 -1.37 5.22 19.23
C PHE A 164 -1.36 5.53 20.73
N GLU A 165 -0.33 6.15 21.28
CA GLU A 165 -0.29 6.62 22.67
C GLU A 165 -1.32 7.74 22.90
N ASP A 166 -1.55 8.61 21.93
CA ASP A 166 -2.55 9.68 22.01
C ASP A 166 -3.99 9.15 22.03
N PHE A 167 -4.20 7.87 21.71
CA PHE A 167 -5.52 7.21 21.72
C PHE A 167 -5.78 6.34 22.97
N LEU A 168 -4.80 6.17 23.83
CA LEU A 168 -4.92 5.46 25.09
C LEU A 168 -5.22 6.41 26.24
#